data_ed2609cc73bf35aef10daac18a680b65
#
_entry.id   ed2609cc73bf35aef10daac18a680b65
#
_cell.length_a   1.000
_cell.length_b   1.000
_cell.length_c   1.000
_cell.angle_alpha   90.00
_cell.angle_beta   90.00
_cell.angle_gamma   90.00
#
_symmetry.space_group_name_H-M   'P 1'
#
loop_
_entity.id
_entity.type
_entity.pdbx_description
1 polymer ?
#
loop_
_entity_poly.entity_id
_entity_poly.type
_entity_poly.pdbx_seq_one_letter_code
_entity_poly.pdbx_strand_id
1 'polypeptide(L)'
;RAVVHVGARLRDAAADPLPGAQHAPQAGSWTVYLRLLQQAPYMVTVLGYAAYTFALGGLAFWMPTFLERVRGIPAVQASAGFGEIVVVTGFVGTFAGGWLGDYWLRYSKQAYLWMSGWATLLGVPAVCVALAAGKPGVFYPALIVAELLLFMSTGPINTAIVNLVSPMERASAVALSILTIHLLGDVLSPSII
;
A
#
# COMPACT_ATOMS: atom_id res chain seq x y z
N ARG A 1 24.87 -38.86 -34.18
CA ARG A 1 24.69 -37.69 -35.07
C ARG A 1 23.29 -37.04 -34.92
N ALA A 2 22.22 -37.74 -34.59
CA ALA A 2 20.87 -37.18 -34.41
C ALA A 2 20.75 -36.22 -33.19
N VAL A 3 21.43 -36.50 -32.09
CA VAL A 3 21.37 -35.68 -30.86
C VAL A 3 21.97 -34.28 -31.05
N VAL A 4 23.03 -34.18 -31.90
CA VAL A 4 23.68 -32.87 -32.18
C VAL A 4 22.74 -31.95 -33.00
N HIS A 5 21.95 -32.52 -33.92
CA HIS A 5 21.01 -31.72 -34.71
C HIS A 5 19.77 -31.24 -33.93
N VAL A 6 19.34 -31.97 -32.89
CA VAL A 6 18.24 -31.54 -32.01
C VAL A 6 18.70 -30.39 -31.13
N GLY A 7 19.93 -30.44 -30.61
CA GLY A 7 20.51 -29.36 -29.80
C GLY A 7 20.71 -28.04 -30.58
N ALA A 8 21.10 -28.13 -31.87
CA ALA A 8 21.20 -26.95 -32.72
C ALA A 8 19.82 -26.31 -32.99
N ARG A 9 18.80 -27.11 -33.35
CA ARG A 9 17.44 -26.60 -33.55
C ARG A 9 16.80 -25.97 -32.32
N LEU A 10 17.09 -26.48 -31.12
CA LEU A 10 16.61 -25.90 -29.88
C LEU A 10 17.28 -24.56 -29.55
N ARG A 11 18.56 -24.38 -29.93
CA ARG A 11 19.26 -23.09 -29.81
C ARG A 11 18.73 -22.06 -30.79
N ASP A 12 18.49 -22.48 -32.03
CA ASP A 12 17.97 -21.58 -33.07
C ASP A 12 16.52 -21.14 -32.75
N ALA A 13 15.69 -22.06 -32.24
CA ALA A 13 14.33 -21.74 -31.77
C ALA A 13 14.30 -20.84 -30.52
N ALA A 14 15.35 -20.88 -29.69
CA ALA A 14 15.49 -19.99 -28.53
C ALA A 14 16.07 -18.63 -28.92
N ALA A 15 16.69 -18.50 -30.09
CA ALA A 15 17.24 -17.26 -30.59
C ALA A 15 16.29 -16.43 -31.45
N ASP A 16 15.19 -17.04 -31.96
CA ASP A 16 14.16 -16.30 -32.70
C ASP A 16 13.26 -15.52 -31.73
N PRO A 17 13.25 -14.17 -31.82
CA PRO A 17 12.31 -13.37 -31.04
C PRO A 17 10.88 -13.78 -31.42
N LEU A 18 10.05 -14.11 -30.43
CA LEU A 18 8.64 -14.42 -30.65
C LEU A 18 7.99 -13.33 -31.52
N PRO A 19 7.21 -13.70 -32.56
CA PRO A 19 6.51 -12.72 -33.39
C PRO A 19 5.59 -11.87 -32.52
N GLY A 20 5.88 -10.58 -32.43
CA GLY A 20 5.16 -9.62 -31.56
C GLY A 20 5.95 -9.10 -30.37
N ALA A 21 7.13 -9.62 -30.05
CA ALA A 21 7.97 -9.11 -28.97
C ALA A 21 8.61 -7.73 -29.27
N GLN A 22 8.57 -7.28 -30.51
CA GLN A 22 9.27 -6.07 -30.96
C GLN A 22 8.57 -4.75 -30.65
N HIS A 23 7.34 -4.76 -30.09
CA HIS A 23 6.57 -3.53 -29.83
C HIS A 23 6.02 -3.41 -28.40
N ALA A 24 6.45 -4.27 -27.47
CA ALA A 24 6.10 -4.08 -26.07
C ALA A 24 6.91 -2.89 -25.53
N PRO A 25 6.28 -1.84 -24.96
CA PRO A 25 7.02 -0.75 -24.31
C PRO A 25 7.93 -1.37 -23.25
N GLN A 26 9.23 -1.08 -23.34
CA GLN A 26 10.18 -1.55 -22.33
C GLN A 26 9.76 -0.97 -20.97
N ALA A 27 9.68 -1.83 -19.94
CA ALA A 27 9.46 -1.39 -18.58
C ALA A 27 10.47 -0.30 -18.24
N GLY A 28 10.01 0.89 -17.76
CA GLY A 28 10.86 2.03 -17.47
C GLY A 28 10.97 3.09 -18.60
N SER A 29 10.31 2.90 -19.75
CA SER A 29 10.22 3.97 -20.76
C SER A 29 9.39 5.16 -20.26
N TRP A 30 9.84 6.40 -20.48
CA TRP A 30 9.09 7.62 -20.15
C TRP A 30 7.66 7.62 -20.72
N THR A 31 7.44 7.00 -21.84
CA THR A 31 6.12 6.84 -22.46
C THR A 31 5.15 6.04 -21.60
N VAL A 32 5.66 5.04 -20.86
CA VAL A 32 4.84 4.25 -19.90
C VAL A 32 4.40 5.13 -18.73
N TYR A 33 5.31 5.90 -18.15
CA TYR A 33 4.98 6.80 -17.03
C TYR A 33 3.97 7.88 -17.46
N LEU A 34 4.15 8.51 -18.63
CA LEU A 34 3.20 9.49 -19.14
C LEU A 34 1.81 8.88 -19.38
N ARG A 35 1.75 7.65 -19.88
CA ARG A 35 0.49 6.92 -20.05
C ARG A 35 -0.19 6.63 -18.70
N LEU A 36 0.57 6.19 -17.70
CA LEU A 36 0.06 5.95 -16.35
C LEU A 36 -0.50 7.23 -15.71
N LEU A 37 0.20 8.36 -15.87
CA LEU A 37 -0.26 9.67 -15.39
C LEU A 37 -1.56 10.14 -16.06
N GLN A 38 -1.84 9.69 -17.29
CA GLN A 38 -3.07 10.01 -18.02
C GLN A 38 -4.22 9.04 -17.71
N GLN A 39 -3.94 7.91 -17.06
CA GLN A 39 -4.93 6.92 -16.66
C GLN A 39 -5.68 7.36 -15.40
N ALA A 40 -6.87 7.96 -15.56
CA ALA A 40 -7.65 8.47 -14.44
C ALA A 40 -7.92 7.44 -13.33
N PRO A 41 -8.33 6.18 -13.60
CA PRO A 41 -8.53 5.19 -12.54
C PRO A 41 -7.27 4.88 -11.74
N TYR A 42 -6.11 4.79 -12.41
CA TYR A 42 -4.83 4.58 -11.77
C TYR A 42 -4.45 5.79 -10.90
N MET A 43 -4.50 7.00 -11.45
CA MET A 43 -4.12 8.22 -10.73
C MET A 43 -5.02 8.49 -9.53
N VAL A 44 -6.34 8.33 -9.65
CA VAL A 44 -7.26 8.49 -8.52
C VAL A 44 -6.94 7.50 -7.41
N THR A 45 -6.64 6.24 -7.75
CA THR A 45 -6.26 5.22 -6.78
C THR A 45 -4.94 5.56 -6.08
N VAL A 46 -3.91 5.97 -6.83
CA VAL A 46 -2.59 6.33 -6.29
C VAL A 46 -2.67 7.59 -5.43
N LEU A 47 -3.41 8.62 -5.86
CA LEU A 47 -3.59 9.85 -5.07
C LEU A 47 -4.41 9.58 -3.79
N GLY A 48 -5.43 8.73 -3.87
CA GLY A 48 -6.16 8.27 -2.69
C GLY A 48 -5.25 7.53 -1.71
N TYR A 49 -4.35 6.70 -2.24
CA TYR A 49 -3.35 6.01 -1.43
C TYR A 49 -2.32 6.99 -0.83
N ALA A 50 -1.89 8.02 -1.58
CA ALA A 50 -1.02 9.07 -1.05
C ALA A 50 -1.68 9.87 0.10
N ALA A 51 -2.96 10.21 -0.03
CA ALA A 51 -3.72 10.86 1.05
C ALA A 51 -3.83 9.96 2.29
N TYR A 52 -4.05 8.67 2.10
CA TYR A 52 -4.04 7.69 3.18
C TYR A 52 -2.66 7.58 3.85
N THR A 53 -1.57 7.47 3.07
CA THR A 53 -0.20 7.41 3.63
C THR A 53 0.20 8.71 4.30
N PHE A 54 -0.30 9.85 3.85
CA PHE A 54 -0.13 11.13 4.54
C PHE A 54 -0.70 11.07 5.97
N ALA A 55 -1.92 10.57 6.13
CA ALA A 55 -2.54 10.43 7.45
C ALA A 55 -1.80 9.41 8.33
N LEU A 56 -1.44 8.26 7.77
CA LEU A 56 -0.71 7.21 8.48
C LEU A 56 0.70 7.65 8.89
N GLY A 57 1.41 8.32 7.98
CA GLY A 57 2.76 8.85 8.24
C GLY A 57 2.75 9.92 9.35
N GLY A 58 1.76 10.84 9.32
CA GLY A 58 1.58 11.82 10.38
C GLY A 58 1.29 11.17 11.72
N LEU A 59 0.40 10.18 11.75
CA LEU A 59 0.09 9.43 12.97
C LEU A 59 1.34 8.70 13.50
N ALA A 60 2.08 8.02 12.63
CA ALA A 60 3.28 7.30 13.00
C ALA A 60 4.38 8.22 13.56
N PHE A 61 4.55 9.40 12.97
CA PHE A 61 5.55 10.36 13.40
C PHE A 61 5.20 11.06 14.72
N TRP A 62 3.94 11.48 14.87
CA TRP A 62 3.52 12.29 16.01
C TRP A 62 3.05 11.48 17.22
N MET A 63 2.64 10.23 17.04
CA MET A 63 2.10 9.42 18.15
C MET A 63 3.08 9.20 19.30
N PRO A 64 4.37 8.90 19.11
CA PRO A 64 5.31 8.81 20.23
C PRO A 64 5.41 10.11 21.03
N THR A 65 5.46 11.25 20.33
CA THR A 65 5.49 12.58 20.98
C THR A 65 4.18 12.89 21.71
N PHE A 66 3.04 12.51 21.14
CA PHE A 66 1.74 12.64 21.81
C PHE A 66 1.67 11.80 23.09
N LEU A 67 2.14 10.56 23.05
CA LEU A 67 2.21 9.67 24.22
C LEU A 67 3.11 10.25 25.32
N GLU A 68 4.24 10.82 24.93
CA GLU A 68 5.17 11.45 25.87
C GLU A 68 4.58 12.72 26.47
N ARG A 69 4.18 13.70 25.66
CA ARG A 69 3.82 15.04 26.11
C ARG A 69 2.41 15.14 26.67
N VAL A 70 1.47 14.40 26.11
CA VAL A 70 0.05 14.49 26.50
C VAL A 70 -0.34 13.40 27.49
N ARG A 71 0.27 12.21 27.38
CA ARG A 71 -0.04 11.07 28.25
C ARG A 71 0.96 10.88 29.38
N GLY A 72 2.08 11.62 29.38
CA GLY A 72 3.12 11.54 30.41
C GLY A 72 3.91 10.22 30.42
N ILE A 73 3.92 9.48 29.29
CA ILE A 73 4.66 8.22 29.18
C ILE A 73 6.11 8.55 28.86
N PRO A 74 7.11 7.96 29.54
CA PRO A 74 8.52 8.19 29.22
C PRO A 74 8.84 7.92 27.74
N ALA A 75 9.62 8.78 27.08
CA ALA A 75 9.88 8.77 25.63
C ALA A 75 10.26 7.38 25.07
N VAL A 76 11.15 6.66 25.79
CA VAL A 76 11.57 5.30 25.39
C VAL A 76 10.40 4.33 25.40
N GLN A 77 9.55 4.38 26.43
CA GLN A 77 8.39 3.51 26.53
C GLN A 77 7.29 3.89 25.54
N ALA A 78 7.11 5.18 25.28
CA ALA A 78 6.17 5.69 24.28
C ALA A 78 6.52 5.19 22.87
N SER A 79 7.80 5.34 22.49
CA SER A 79 8.29 4.90 21.18
C SER A 79 8.27 3.37 21.03
N ALA A 80 8.73 2.63 22.04
CA ALA A 80 8.75 1.18 22.02
C ALA A 80 7.32 0.61 21.99
N GLY A 81 6.44 1.06 22.89
CA GLY A 81 5.07 0.57 22.96
C GLY A 81 4.25 0.89 21.73
N PHE A 82 4.41 2.10 21.15
CA PHE A 82 3.77 2.42 19.89
C PHE A 82 4.34 1.57 18.73
N GLY A 83 5.66 1.39 18.67
CA GLY A 83 6.31 0.53 17.71
C GLY A 83 5.81 -0.92 17.75
N GLU A 84 5.62 -1.49 18.95
CA GLU A 84 5.02 -2.83 19.11
C GLU A 84 3.59 -2.90 18.55
N ILE A 85 2.76 -1.90 18.85
CA ILE A 85 1.40 -1.81 18.31
C ILE A 85 1.45 -1.77 16.78
N VAL A 86 2.26 -0.91 16.18
CA VAL A 86 2.40 -0.78 14.71
C VAL A 86 2.85 -2.08 14.06
N VAL A 87 3.83 -2.77 14.63
CA VAL A 87 4.32 -4.05 14.09
C VAL A 87 3.22 -5.12 14.11
N VAL A 88 2.55 -5.28 15.24
CA VAL A 88 1.50 -6.31 15.39
C VAL A 88 0.29 -5.97 14.52
N THR A 89 -0.21 -4.75 14.59
CA THR A 89 -1.38 -4.32 13.81
C THR A 89 -1.07 -4.24 12.32
N GLY A 90 0.15 -3.86 11.95
CA GLY A 90 0.62 -3.83 10.57
C GLY A 90 0.62 -5.23 9.95
N PHE A 91 1.18 -6.21 10.66
CA PHE A 91 1.18 -7.61 10.20
C PHE A 91 -0.24 -8.16 10.12
N VAL A 92 -0.99 -8.12 11.22
CA VAL A 92 -2.34 -8.68 11.31
C VAL A 92 -3.30 -7.96 10.37
N GLY A 93 -3.26 -6.62 10.35
CA GLY A 93 -4.14 -5.80 9.52
C GLY A 93 -3.92 -6.02 8.03
N THR A 94 -2.66 -5.98 7.57
CA THR A 94 -2.34 -6.21 6.15
C THR A 94 -2.78 -7.60 5.69
N PHE A 95 -2.56 -8.62 6.52
CA PHE A 95 -2.97 -9.99 6.21
C PHE A 95 -4.49 -10.15 6.18
N ALA A 96 -5.17 -9.63 7.20
CA ALA A 96 -6.63 -9.66 7.30
C ALA A 96 -7.29 -8.87 6.15
N GLY A 97 -6.74 -7.71 5.79
CA GLY A 97 -7.22 -6.89 4.69
C GLY A 97 -7.07 -7.58 3.34
N GLY A 98 -5.92 -8.19 3.08
CA GLY A 98 -5.70 -9.00 1.88
C GLY A 98 -6.69 -10.16 1.78
N TRP A 99 -6.78 -10.96 2.84
CA TRP A 99 -7.70 -12.10 2.91
C TRP A 99 -9.17 -11.69 2.73
N LEU A 100 -9.59 -10.62 3.38
CA LEU A 100 -10.97 -10.12 3.27
C LEU A 100 -11.25 -9.52 1.88
N GLY A 101 -10.27 -8.85 1.28
CA GLY A 101 -10.33 -8.37 -0.09
C GLY A 101 -10.50 -9.50 -1.10
N ASP A 102 -9.73 -10.59 -0.95
CA ASP A 102 -9.84 -11.80 -1.77
C ASP A 102 -11.22 -12.49 -1.59
N TYR A 103 -11.71 -12.53 -0.35
CA TYR A 103 -13.04 -13.08 -0.06
C TYR A 103 -14.15 -12.28 -0.75
N TRP A 104 -14.08 -10.95 -0.68
CA TRP A 104 -15.07 -10.07 -1.33
C TRP A 104 -14.96 -10.04 -2.86
N LEU A 105 -13.81 -10.39 -3.42
CA LEU A 105 -13.63 -10.49 -4.87
C LEU A 105 -14.60 -11.48 -5.53
N ARG A 106 -15.12 -12.46 -4.76
CA ARG A 106 -16.17 -13.40 -5.22
C ARG A 106 -17.50 -12.69 -5.53
N TYR A 107 -17.74 -11.53 -4.94
CA TYR A 107 -18.98 -10.78 -5.07
C TYR A 107 -18.83 -9.52 -5.92
N SER A 108 -17.64 -8.91 -5.96
CA SER A 108 -17.41 -7.65 -6.68
C SER A 108 -15.99 -7.57 -7.23
N LYS A 109 -15.86 -7.18 -8.50
CA LYS A 109 -14.56 -6.90 -9.12
C LYS A 109 -13.82 -5.71 -8.48
N GLN A 110 -14.53 -4.85 -7.77
CA GLN A 110 -14.00 -3.68 -7.08
C GLN A 110 -13.73 -3.94 -5.59
N ALA A 111 -13.72 -5.20 -5.16
CA ALA A 111 -13.61 -5.59 -3.76
C ALA A 111 -12.43 -4.97 -3.04
N TYR A 112 -11.26 -4.92 -3.67
CA TYR A 112 -10.07 -4.33 -3.08
C TYR A 112 -10.21 -2.82 -2.79
N LEU A 113 -10.84 -2.07 -3.69
CA LEU A 113 -11.12 -0.64 -3.49
C LEU A 113 -12.18 -0.42 -2.39
N TRP A 114 -13.24 -1.22 -2.39
CA TRP A 114 -14.26 -1.17 -1.35
C TRP A 114 -13.68 -1.53 0.02
N MET A 115 -12.85 -2.59 0.08
CA MET A 115 -12.19 -3.00 1.32
C MET A 115 -11.30 -1.89 1.88
N SER A 116 -10.44 -1.30 1.04
CA SER A 116 -9.57 -0.19 1.44
C SER A 116 -10.37 1.03 1.89
N GLY A 117 -11.42 1.38 1.14
CA GLY A 117 -12.27 2.52 1.46
C GLY A 117 -13.00 2.36 2.80
N TRP A 118 -13.65 1.22 3.04
CA TRP A 118 -14.36 0.96 4.29
C TRP A 118 -13.41 0.84 5.48
N ALA A 119 -12.28 0.17 5.34
CA ALA A 119 -11.30 0.05 6.41
C ALA A 119 -10.75 1.43 6.82
N THR A 120 -10.40 2.27 5.85
CA THR A 120 -9.94 3.65 6.12
C THR A 120 -11.05 4.49 6.75
N LEU A 121 -12.28 4.43 6.22
CA LEU A 121 -13.41 5.20 6.73
C LEU A 121 -13.74 4.84 8.19
N LEU A 122 -13.71 3.56 8.54
CA LEU A 122 -13.92 3.09 9.91
C LEU A 122 -12.71 3.37 10.81
N GLY A 123 -11.51 3.47 10.26
CA GLY A 123 -10.29 3.85 10.98
C GLY A 123 -10.35 5.29 11.52
N VAL A 124 -10.94 6.23 10.77
CA VAL A 124 -11.04 7.64 11.18
C VAL A 124 -11.72 7.84 12.54
N PRO A 125 -12.94 7.34 12.79
CA PRO A 125 -13.55 7.48 14.11
C PRO A 125 -12.76 6.77 15.22
N ALA A 126 -12.11 5.65 14.92
CA ALA A 126 -11.27 4.96 15.89
C ALA A 126 -10.04 5.81 16.28
N VAL A 127 -9.38 6.49 15.33
CA VAL A 127 -8.32 7.47 15.60
C VAL A 127 -8.87 8.62 16.46
N CYS A 128 -10.03 9.19 16.11
CA CYS A 128 -10.65 10.28 16.88
C CYS A 128 -10.92 9.85 18.33
N VAL A 129 -11.46 8.66 18.54
CA VAL A 129 -11.68 8.10 19.88
C VAL A 129 -10.34 7.91 20.62
N ALA A 130 -9.32 7.37 19.97
CA ALA A 130 -8.00 7.20 20.56
C ALA A 130 -7.40 8.54 21.02
N LEU A 131 -7.45 9.57 20.19
CA LEU A 131 -6.91 10.88 20.53
C LEU A 131 -7.69 11.59 21.62
N ALA A 132 -9.03 11.49 21.62
CA ALA A 132 -9.93 12.13 22.59
C ALA A 132 -9.99 11.39 23.94
N ALA A 133 -9.74 10.08 23.99
CA ALA A 133 -9.91 9.27 25.18
C ALA A 133 -8.88 9.64 26.26
N GLY A 134 -9.31 10.07 27.44
CA GLY A 134 -8.47 10.38 28.59
C GLY A 134 -7.99 9.13 29.37
N LYS A 135 -8.72 8.02 29.26
CA LYS A 135 -8.45 6.80 30.05
C LYS A 135 -7.61 5.80 29.23
N PRO A 136 -6.51 5.23 29.78
CA PRO A 136 -5.69 4.25 29.07
C PRO A 136 -6.49 3.04 28.57
N GLY A 137 -7.48 2.57 29.34
CA GLY A 137 -8.34 1.43 28.97
C GLY A 137 -9.25 1.68 27.76
N VAL A 138 -9.41 2.93 27.30
CA VAL A 138 -10.14 3.28 26.08
C VAL A 138 -9.13 3.65 24.97
N PHE A 139 -8.09 4.39 25.32
CA PHE A 139 -7.08 4.88 24.40
C PHE A 139 -6.37 3.74 23.65
N TYR A 140 -5.77 2.80 24.40
CA TYR A 140 -5.00 1.72 23.76
C TYR A 140 -5.85 0.80 22.87
N PRO A 141 -7.02 0.30 23.30
CA PRO A 141 -7.88 -0.47 22.41
C PRO A 141 -8.31 0.32 21.16
N ALA A 142 -8.67 1.59 21.32
CA ALA A 142 -9.06 2.43 20.19
C ALA A 142 -7.88 2.65 19.22
N LEU A 143 -6.66 2.87 19.72
CA LEU A 143 -5.44 3.00 18.91
C LEU A 143 -5.14 1.70 18.15
N ILE A 144 -5.22 0.54 18.82
CA ILE A 144 -4.99 -0.77 18.19
C ILE A 144 -6.02 -1.00 17.07
N VAL A 145 -7.29 -0.71 17.32
CA VAL A 145 -8.35 -0.86 16.30
C VAL A 145 -8.12 0.11 15.15
N ALA A 146 -7.73 1.34 15.42
CA ALA A 146 -7.43 2.34 14.40
C ALA A 146 -6.28 1.89 13.49
N GLU A 147 -5.14 1.53 14.07
CA GLU A 147 -3.97 1.03 13.34
C GLU A 147 -4.30 -0.23 12.54
N LEU A 148 -5.01 -1.18 13.13
CA LEU A 148 -5.43 -2.41 12.45
C LEU A 148 -6.29 -2.11 11.22
N LEU A 149 -7.29 -1.24 11.35
CA LEU A 149 -8.18 -0.84 10.24
C LEU A 149 -7.40 -0.09 9.16
N LEU A 150 -6.50 0.81 9.55
CA LEU A 150 -5.64 1.52 8.58
C LEU A 150 -4.74 0.52 7.83
N PHE A 151 -4.05 -0.37 8.51
CA PHE A 151 -3.19 -1.36 7.86
C PHE A 151 -3.97 -2.38 7.01
N MET A 152 -5.25 -2.64 7.30
CA MET A 152 -6.11 -3.46 6.44
C MET A 152 -6.29 -2.90 5.03
N SER A 153 -6.07 -1.60 4.82
CA SER A 153 -6.14 -0.98 3.49
C SER A 153 -4.91 -1.27 2.63
N THR A 154 -3.75 -1.55 3.22
CA THR A 154 -2.45 -1.58 2.54
C THR A 154 -2.35 -2.71 1.50
N GLY A 155 -2.73 -3.94 1.85
CA GLY A 155 -2.71 -5.08 0.92
C GLY A 155 -3.65 -4.89 -0.28
N PRO A 156 -4.94 -4.65 -0.02
CA PRO A 156 -5.95 -4.47 -1.07
C PRO A 156 -5.63 -3.32 -2.03
N ILE A 157 -5.19 -2.15 -1.55
CA ILE A 157 -4.91 -1.00 -2.43
C ILE A 157 -3.73 -1.27 -3.38
N ASN A 158 -2.67 -1.94 -2.89
CA ASN A 158 -1.56 -2.35 -3.74
C ASN A 158 -1.99 -3.34 -4.81
N THR A 159 -2.85 -4.31 -4.46
CA THR A 159 -3.43 -5.26 -5.41
C THR A 159 -4.32 -4.54 -6.43
N ALA A 160 -5.12 -3.56 -6.01
CA ALA A 160 -5.94 -2.74 -6.92
C ALA A 160 -5.07 -2.00 -7.94
N ILE A 161 -3.98 -1.34 -7.51
CA ILE A 161 -3.03 -0.62 -8.39
C ILE A 161 -2.47 -1.56 -9.47
N VAL A 162 -2.02 -2.75 -9.08
CA VAL A 162 -1.44 -3.74 -10.02
C VAL A 162 -2.48 -4.27 -11.00
N ASN A 163 -3.75 -4.37 -10.59
CA ASN A 163 -4.85 -4.86 -11.43
C ASN A 163 -5.42 -3.79 -12.38
N LEU A 164 -5.13 -2.51 -12.17
CA LEU A 164 -5.58 -1.42 -13.05
C LEU A 164 -4.73 -1.27 -14.32
N VAL A 165 -3.57 -1.91 -14.38
CA VAL A 165 -2.61 -1.74 -15.45
C VAL A 165 -2.30 -3.06 -16.17
N SER A 166 -1.79 -2.97 -17.41
CA SER A 166 -1.38 -4.15 -18.16
C SER A 166 -0.21 -4.89 -17.47
N PRO A 167 -0.06 -6.21 -17.64
CA PRO A 167 1.03 -6.97 -17.04
C PRO A 167 2.42 -6.41 -17.33
N MET A 168 2.63 -5.83 -18.52
CA MET A 168 3.90 -5.25 -18.94
C MET A 168 4.23 -3.93 -18.22
N GLU A 169 3.22 -3.22 -17.70
CA GLU A 169 3.36 -1.91 -17.05
C GLU A 169 3.37 -2.02 -15.51
N ARG A 170 3.11 -3.19 -14.94
CA ARG A 170 2.97 -3.39 -13.48
C ARG A 170 4.16 -2.90 -12.69
N ALA A 171 5.37 -3.23 -13.12
CA ALA A 171 6.59 -2.79 -12.43
C ALA A 171 6.71 -1.25 -12.41
N SER A 172 6.45 -0.59 -13.55
CA SER A 172 6.47 0.87 -13.65
C SER A 172 5.35 1.52 -12.84
N ALA A 173 4.16 0.92 -12.83
CA ALA A 173 3.02 1.39 -12.04
C ALA A 173 3.30 1.29 -10.53
N VAL A 174 3.85 0.17 -10.07
CA VAL A 174 4.25 0.02 -8.66
C VAL A 174 5.34 1.04 -8.30
N ALA A 175 6.38 1.21 -9.13
CA ALA A 175 7.44 2.17 -8.88
C ALA A 175 6.90 3.62 -8.80
N LEU A 176 6.02 4.02 -9.72
CA LEU A 176 5.40 5.34 -9.72
C LEU A 176 4.48 5.53 -8.52
N SER A 177 3.70 4.52 -8.14
CA SER A 177 2.86 4.59 -6.94
C SER A 177 3.67 4.76 -5.67
N ILE A 178 4.75 3.98 -5.50
CA ILE A 178 5.65 4.08 -4.34
C ILE A 178 6.27 5.48 -4.27
N LEU A 179 6.78 6.00 -5.40
CA LEU A 179 7.32 7.35 -5.44
C LEU A 179 6.27 8.39 -5.02
N THR A 180 5.05 8.28 -5.54
CA THR A 180 3.97 9.24 -5.27
C THR A 180 3.51 9.18 -3.81
N ILE A 181 3.31 7.99 -3.24
CA ILE A 181 2.85 7.85 -1.85
C ILE A 181 3.89 8.33 -0.85
N HIS A 182 5.18 8.07 -1.11
CA HIS A 182 6.24 8.57 -0.21
C HIS A 182 6.47 10.07 -0.37
N LEU A 183 6.46 10.59 -1.60
CA LEU A 183 6.68 12.03 -1.84
C LEU A 183 5.52 12.88 -1.31
N LEU A 184 4.27 12.53 -1.62
CA LEU A 184 3.08 13.30 -1.23
C LEU A 184 2.49 12.86 0.12
N GLY A 185 2.75 11.62 0.54
CA GLY A 185 2.31 11.09 1.82
C GLY A 185 3.35 11.33 2.92
N ASP A 186 4.26 10.41 3.11
CA ASP A 186 5.13 10.36 4.28
C ASP A 186 6.09 11.54 4.44
N VAL A 187 6.65 12.06 3.32
CA VAL A 187 7.64 13.15 3.38
C VAL A 187 7.00 14.48 3.78
N LEU A 188 5.81 14.76 3.28
CA LEU A 188 5.12 16.03 3.57
C LEU A 188 4.38 16.01 4.90
N SER A 189 3.90 14.85 5.33
CA SER A 189 3.04 14.71 6.48
C SER A 189 3.64 15.27 7.79
N PRO A 190 4.87 14.94 8.21
CA PRO A 190 5.44 15.44 9.47
C PRO A 190 5.65 16.95 9.51
N SER A 191 5.80 17.57 8.33
CA SER A 191 6.08 19.00 8.20
C SER A 191 4.82 19.86 8.14
N ILE A 192 3.66 19.26 7.80
CA ILE A 192 2.39 19.97 7.63
C ILE A 192 1.49 19.81 8.86
N ILE A 193 1.57 18.67 9.56
CA ILE A 193 0.82 18.37 10.76
C ILE A 193 1.60 18.82 11.99
#